data_66b7cbfca8d59dbc693b8a85a7500c2d
#
_entry.id   66b7cbfca8d59dbc693b8a85a7500c2d
#
_cell.length_a   1.000
_cell.length_b   1.000
_cell.length_c   1.000
_cell.angle_alpha   90.00
_cell.angle_beta   90.00
_cell.angle_gamma   90.00
#
_symmetry.space_group_name_H-M   'P 1'
#
loop_
_entity.id
_entity.type
_entity.pdbx_description
1 polymer ?
#
loop_
_entity_poly.entity_id
_entity_poly.type
_entity_poly.pdbx_seq_one_letter_code
_entity_poly.pdbx_strand_id
1 'polypeptide(L)'
;MKRLAFLILVVISIKAYAQPSNVVSAWNYLKSGELDKAKNMIDPAITHEKTKSWSKTWYYRGLIYYSMYGNKDYGKLDPNPLQVAYESFKKSLEIEPKGDYADDIKLQMKKLTIQFFNAGLGEFGKKNYDMALSDFANVLAIDPTDTVAILNSAITATRAGKIQIATDFYNKLIQMNYNDSKVYGTLANIYIQQKDTAKYFEVIEQGRKHYPDSLDLLKLEINYFLITKKSDQAIDRINAALQKSPKDQILWFALGNIYDKLASDNYESGKTTQQEENFTKAENAYKKAIEIKADYFDAYFDLGAMYFNLAAAMIKKANDIDPSNIKAYNEAKAKFDDKLKQAQPYLEKALELQPKDEGTLSSLKQLYAHLGMTDKSNEMKKRLDELNK
;
A
#
# COMPACT_ATOMS: atom_id res chain seq x y z
N MET A 1 27.88 35.35 62.91
CA MET A 1 27.23 34.12 62.49
C MET A 1 25.68 34.20 62.61
N LYS A 2 25.07 34.73 63.66
CA LYS A 2 23.58 34.79 63.79
C LYS A 2 22.88 35.67 62.77
N ARG A 3 23.50 36.76 62.28
CA ARG A 3 22.92 37.64 61.22
C ARG A 3 22.94 37.02 59.82
N LEU A 4 23.92 36.16 59.51
CA LEU A 4 24.03 35.47 58.24
C LEU A 4 22.99 34.32 58.13
N ALA A 5 22.74 33.63 59.25
CA ALA A 5 21.73 32.58 59.30
C ALA A 5 20.29 33.14 59.11
N PHE A 6 20.03 34.36 59.61
CA PHE A 6 18.73 35.01 59.43
C PHE A 6 18.49 35.49 58.00
N LEU A 7 19.54 35.96 57.30
CA LEU A 7 19.46 36.33 55.88
C LEU A 7 19.22 35.11 54.98
N ILE A 8 19.84 33.97 55.28
CA ILE A 8 19.62 32.72 54.52
C ILE A 8 18.20 32.18 54.74
N LEU A 9 17.68 32.27 55.97
CA LEU A 9 16.29 31.85 56.29
C LEU A 9 15.25 32.72 55.57
N VAL A 10 15.48 34.04 55.47
CA VAL A 10 14.61 34.98 54.76
C VAL A 10 14.61 34.73 53.25
N VAL A 11 15.77 34.42 52.65
CA VAL A 11 15.91 34.10 51.23
C VAL A 11 15.23 32.77 50.89
N ILE A 12 15.29 31.77 51.77
CA ILE A 12 14.62 30.49 51.61
C ILE A 12 13.09 30.62 51.76
N SER A 13 12.64 31.46 52.72
CA SER A 13 11.20 31.71 52.89
C SER A 13 10.58 32.53 51.75
N ILE A 14 11.32 33.44 51.14
CA ILE A 14 10.87 34.17 49.94
C ILE A 14 10.64 33.23 48.75
N LYS A 15 11.55 32.26 48.54
CA LYS A 15 11.37 31.23 47.51
C LYS A 15 10.14 30.32 47.78
N ALA A 16 9.81 30.04 49.04
CA ALA A 16 8.66 29.19 49.40
C ALA A 16 7.32 29.82 49.16
N TYR A 17 7.22 31.15 49.20
CA TYR A 17 5.96 31.89 48.93
C TYR A 17 5.77 32.29 47.46
N ALA A 18 6.81 32.24 46.65
CA ALA A 18 6.78 32.73 45.26
C ALA A 18 6.05 31.79 44.28
N GLN A 19 5.98 30.51 44.57
CA GLN A 19 5.52 29.48 43.63
C GLN A 19 3.99 29.46 43.33
N PRO A 20 3.04 29.66 44.28
CA PRO A 20 1.63 29.86 43.95
C PRO A 20 1.40 31.08 43.06
N SER A 21 2.19 32.15 43.22
CA SER A 21 2.12 33.33 42.35
C SER A 21 2.64 33.05 40.94
N ASN A 22 3.55 32.07 40.75
CA ASN A 22 4.07 31.70 39.45
C ASN A 22 2.99 31.08 38.54
N VAL A 23 2.06 30.30 39.09
CA VAL A 23 0.91 29.74 38.32
C VAL A 23 0.04 30.87 37.80
N VAL A 24 -0.25 31.88 38.63
CA VAL A 24 -1.03 33.08 38.26
C VAL A 24 -0.26 33.92 37.22
N SER A 25 1.03 34.14 37.46
CA SER A 25 1.89 34.89 36.52
C SER A 25 1.99 34.22 35.17
N ALA A 26 2.14 32.88 35.14
CA ALA A 26 2.14 32.10 33.89
C ALA A 26 0.88 32.29 33.08
N TRP A 27 -0.28 32.27 33.75
CA TRP A 27 -1.58 32.56 33.13
C TRP A 27 -1.64 33.97 32.54
N ASN A 28 -1.16 34.97 33.28
CA ASN A 28 -1.16 36.36 32.80
C ASN A 28 -0.24 36.52 31.58
N TYR A 29 0.96 35.93 31.61
CA TYR A 29 1.87 35.93 30.47
C TYR A 29 1.30 35.17 29.25
N LEU A 30 0.60 34.06 29.48
CA LEU A 30 -0.10 33.39 28.39
C LEU A 30 -1.13 34.31 27.72
N LYS A 31 -1.93 35.03 28.53
CA LYS A 31 -2.92 35.99 28.01
C LYS A 31 -2.32 37.16 27.24
N SER A 32 -1.14 37.62 27.64
CA SER A 32 -0.41 38.70 26.95
C SER A 32 0.42 38.21 25.77
N GLY A 33 0.43 36.88 25.49
CA GLY A 33 1.19 36.29 24.40
C GLY A 33 2.71 36.16 24.65
N GLU A 34 3.17 36.38 25.88
CA GLU A 34 4.57 36.29 26.28
C GLU A 34 4.91 34.85 26.69
N LEU A 35 4.97 33.93 25.68
CA LEU A 35 5.03 32.49 25.93
C LEU A 35 6.34 32.02 26.57
N ASP A 36 7.46 32.72 26.34
CA ASP A 36 8.74 32.46 26.97
C ASP A 36 8.67 32.72 28.49
N LYS A 37 8.07 33.85 28.90
CA LYS A 37 7.87 34.16 30.31
C LYS A 37 6.83 33.21 30.94
N ALA A 38 5.76 32.91 30.23
CA ALA A 38 4.75 31.93 30.68
C ALA A 38 5.39 30.57 30.98
N LYS A 39 6.22 30.05 30.07
CA LYS A 39 6.96 28.80 30.22
C LYS A 39 7.89 28.86 31.44
N ASN A 40 8.68 29.92 31.59
CA ASN A 40 9.63 30.10 32.69
C ASN A 40 8.92 30.13 34.07
N MET A 41 7.67 30.58 34.14
CA MET A 41 6.88 30.57 35.37
C MET A 41 6.22 29.21 35.63
N ILE A 42 5.69 28.51 34.59
CA ILE A 42 4.90 27.31 34.80
C ILE A 42 5.75 26.06 35.04
N ASP A 43 6.90 25.93 34.36
CA ASP A 43 7.73 24.72 34.46
C ASP A 43 8.26 24.44 35.89
N PRO A 44 8.75 25.43 36.67
CA PRO A 44 9.06 25.21 38.06
C PRO A 44 7.83 24.82 38.93
N ALA A 45 6.65 25.28 38.56
CA ALA A 45 5.43 25.01 39.35
C ALA A 45 5.00 23.55 39.37
N ILE A 46 5.36 22.77 38.34
CA ILE A 46 4.99 21.34 38.27
C ILE A 46 5.80 20.43 39.22
N THR A 47 6.90 20.92 39.75
CA THR A 47 7.73 20.18 40.72
C THR A 47 7.61 20.72 42.14
N HIS A 48 6.98 21.87 42.32
CA HIS A 48 6.87 22.50 43.64
C HIS A 48 5.79 21.84 44.50
N GLU A 49 6.09 21.57 45.77
CA GLU A 49 5.26 20.80 46.71
C GLU A 49 3.78 21.25 46.77
N LYS A 50 3.51 22.56 46.75
CA LYS A 50 2.14 23.10 46.85
C LYS A 50 1.39 23.10 45.52
N THR A 51 2.08 23.23 44.38
CA THR A 51 1.44 23.50 43.07
C THR A 51 1.43 22.30 42.15
N LYS A 52 2.29 21.28 42.38
CA LYS A 52 2.35 20.05 41.58
C LYS A 52 1.03 19.23 41.58
N SER A 53 0.23 19.37 42.66
CA SER A 53 -1.07 18.72 42.84
C SER A 53 -2.25 19.57 42.38
N TRP A 54 -2.02 20.77 41.85
CA TRP A 54 -3.10 21.60 41.35
C TRP A 54 -3.42 21.28 39.89
N SER A 55 -4.63 20.88 39.60
CA SER A 55 -5.10 20.62 38.24
C SER A 55 -4.88 21.81 37.30
N LYS A 56 -5.17 23.05 37.78
CA LYS A 56 -4.91 24.28 37.02
C LYS A 56 -3.45 24.50 36.62
N THR A 57 -2.46 24.01 37.39
CA THR A 57 -1.04 24.13 37.04
C THR A 57 -0.75 23.39 35.75
N TRP A 58 -1.25 22.18 35.66
CA TRP A 58 -1.09 21.32 34.49
C TRP A 58 -1.95 21.80 33.31
N TYR A 59 -3.16 22.25 33.57
CA TYR A 59 -4.02 22.84 32.55
C TYR A 59 -3.37 24.07 31.89
N TYR A 60 -2.85 25.02 32.69
CA TYR A 60 -2.18 26.21 32.15
C TYR A 60 -0.89 25.84 31.40
N ARG A 61 -0.14 24.87 31.91
CA ARG A 61 1.02 24.35 31.20
C ARG A 61 0.62 23.77 29.82
N GLY A 62 -0.44 22.99 29.77
CA GLY A 62 -0.97 22.47 28.53
C GLY A 62 -1.30 23.57 27.52
N LEU A 63 -2.00 24.62 27.95
CA LEU A 63 -2.32 25.75 27.08
C LEU A 63 -1.09 26.54 26.61
N ILE A 64 -0.11 26.76 27.47
CA ILE A 64 1.12 27.45 27.13
C ILE A 64 1.88 26.71 26.02
N TYR A 65 2.10 25.41 26.21
CA TYR A 65 2.83 24.59 25.25
C TYR A 65 2.05 24.38 23.95
N TYR A 66 0.73 24.24 24.02
CA TYR A 66 -0.12 24.20 22.83
C TYR A 66 0.02 25.51 22.02
N SER A 67 0.04 26.66 22.68
CA SER A 67 0.20 27.96 22.04
C SER A 67 1.59 28.21 21.44
N MET A 68 2.60 27.48 21.89
CA MET A 68 3.95 27.53 21.31
C MET A 68 4.03 26.79 19.98
N TYR A 69 3.21 25.77 19.78
CA TYR A 69 3.25 24.97 18.55
C TYR A 69 2.93 25.83 17.31
N GLY A 70 3.81 25.77 16.30
CA GLY A 70 3.67 26.54 15.06
C GLY A 70 3.87 28.05 15.21
N ASN A 71 4.15 28.56 16.43
CA ASN A 71 4.44 29.96 16.67
C ASN A 71 5.84 30.31 16.14
N LYS A 72 5.95 31.38 15.34
CA LYS A 72 7.22 31.79 14.70
C LYS A 72 8.30 32.19 15.70
N ASP A 73 7.90 32.85 16.80
CA ASP A 73 8.82 33.43 17.80
C ASP A 73 9.14 32.42 18.90
N TYR A 74 8.19 31.58 19.28
CA TYR A 74 8.25 30.71 20.46
C TYR A 74 8.30 29.23 20.16
N GLY A 75 8.05 28.79 18.91
CA GLY A 75 7.97 27.37 18.54
C GLY A 75 9.30 26.60 18.73
N LYS A 76 10.43 27.31 18.81
CA LYS A 76 11.76 26.71 19.05
C LYS A 76 12.12 26.58 20.53
N LEU A 77 11.29 27.09 21.45
CA LEU A 77 11.56 27.01 22.90
C LEU A 77 11.42 25.58 23.45
N ASP A 78 10.75 24.73 22.74
CA ASP A 78 10.67 23.31 23.05
C ASP A 78 10.58 22.50 21.75
N PRO A 79 11.30 21.37 21.63
CA PRO A 79 11.27 20.53 20.42
C PRO A 79 9.96 19.79 20.22
N ASN A 80 9.21 19.52 21.31
CA ASN A 80 8.02 18.69 21.30
C ASN A 80 6.84 19.35 22.06
N PRO A 81 6.43 20.57 21.71
CA PRO A 81 5.45 21.33 22.49
C PRO A 81 4.06 20.68 22.52
N LEU A 82 3.65 19.99 21.45
CA LEU A 82 2.37 19.25 21.43
C LEU A 82 2.36 18.08 22.43
N GLN A 83 3.48 17.35 22.52
CA GLN A 83 3.61 16.26 23.48
C GLN A 83 3.53 16.75 24.91
N VAL A 84 4.23 17.85 25.22
CA VAL A 84 4.18 18.48 26.54
C VAL A 84 2.77 18.97 26.87
N ALA A 85 2.07 19.53 25.89
CA ALA A 85 0.66 19.96 26.07
C ALA A 85 -0.24 18.74 26.38
N TYR A 86 -0.12 17.66 25.61
CA TYR A 86 -0.88 16.42 25.82
C TYR A 86 -0.67 15.86 27.24
N GLU A 87 0.58 15.64 27.64
CA GLU A 87 0.93 15.10 28.94
C GLU A 87 0.41 16.01 30.08
N SER A 88 0.46 17.33 29.87
CA SER A 88 -0.03 18.30 30.84
C SER A 88 -1.54 18.24 30.98
N PHE A 89 -2.30 18.19 29.90
CA PHE A 89 -3.75 18.06 29.95
C PHE A 89 -4.19 16.73 30.55
N LYS A 90 -3.50 15.65 30.18
CA LYS A 90 -3.73 14.32 30.77
C LYS A 90 -3.52 14.35 32.29
N LYS A 91 -2.42 14.96 32.74
CA LYS A 91 -2.11 15.08 34.17
C LYS A 91 -3.15 15.93 34.92
N SER A 92 -3.63 17.00 34.30
CA SER A 92 -4.72 17.81 34.89
C SER A 92 -6.00 16.98 35.13
N LEU A 93 -6.40 16.16 34.13
CA LEU A 93 -7.57 15.26 34.26
C LEU A 93 -7.35 14.13 35.25
N GLU A 94 -6.11 13.62 35.40
CA GLU A 94 -5.80 12.60 36.42
C GLU A 94 -5.98 13.17 37.85
N ILE A 95 -5.65 14.44 38.05
CA ILE A 95 -5.81 15.11 39.34
C ILE A 95 -7.27 15.41 39.64
N GLU A 96 -7.98 15.99 38.66
CA GLU A 96 -9.41 16.38 38.80
C GLU A 96 -10.21 15.99 37.55
N PRO A 97 -10.69 14.74 37.49
CA PRO A 97 -11.37 14.23 36.26
C PRO A 97 -12.68 14.98 35.93
N LYS A 98 -13.30 15.61 36.92
CA LYS A 98 -14.51 16.38 36.79
C LYS A 98 -14.39 17.82 37.35
N GLY A 99 -13.15 18.33 37.39
CA GLY A 99 -12.87 19.71 37.84
C GLY A 99 -13.26 20.75 36.81
N ASP A 100 -13.12 22.03 37.22
CA ASP A 100 -13.52 23.21 36.42
C ASP A 100 -12.91 23.24 35.01
N TYR A 101 -11.78 22.60 34.79
CA TYR A 101 -11.07 22.59 33.48
C TYR A 101 -11.38 21.36 32.63
N ALA A 102 -12.11 20.35 33.15
CA ALA A 102 -12.27 19.07 32.50
C ALA A 102 -12.89 19.18 31.09
N ASP A 103 -13.91 19.99 30.91
CA ASP A 103 -14.58 20.12 29.62
C ASP A 103 -13.77 20.93 28.62
N ASP A 104 -13.04 21.96 29.07
CA ASP A 104 -12.12 22.66 28.18
C ASP A 104 -10.93 21.77 27.77
N ILE A 105 -10.39 20.98 28.70
CA ILE A 105 -9.34 20.02 28.36
C ILE A 105 -9.83 19.02 27.31
N LYS A 106 -11.05 18.50 27.39
CA LYS A 106 -11.60 17.63 26.32
C LYS A 106 -11.63 18.34 24.97
N LEU A 107 -11.97 19.63 24.96
CA LEU A 107 -11.91 20.43 23.73
C LEU A 107 -10.47 20.62 23.24
N GLN A 108 -9.52 20.90 24.14
CA GLN A 108 -8.10 21.02 23.77
C GLN A 108 -7.52 19.68 23.27
N MET A 109 -7.91 18.54 23.86
CA MET A 109 -7.53 17.20 23.37
C MET A 109 -8.00 16.97 21.94
N LYS A 110 -9.22 17.36 21.57
CA LYS A 110 -9.68 17.28 20.16
C LYS A 110 -8.83 18.15 19.22
N LYS A 111 -8.43 19.34 19.66
CA LYS A 111 -7.54 20.19 18.88
C LYS A 111 -6.15 19.56 18.74
N LEU A 112 -5.62 18.95 19.80
CA LEU A 112 -4.35 18.23 19.77
C LEU A 112 -4.40 17.06 18.81
N THR A 113 -5.49 16.29 18.77
CA THR A 113 -5.70 15.21 17.79
C THR A 113 -5.48 15.71 16.36
N ILE A 114 -6.09 16.83 16.01
CA ILE A 114 -5.94 17.44 14.67
C ILE A 114 -4.47 17.85 14.41
N GLN A 115 -3.81 18.47 15.41
CA GLN A 115 -2.42 18.92 15.23
C GLN A 115 -1.44 17.74 15.09
N PHE A 116 -1.57 16.71 15.93
CA PHE A 116 -0.77 15.49 15.80
C PHE A 116 -1.02 14.79 14.46
N PHE A 117 -2.27 14.70 14.04
CA PHE A 117 -2.60 14.09 12.75
C PHE A 117 -1.94 14.85 11.59
N ASN A 118 -2.03 16.17 11.58
CA ASN A 118 -1.41 17.01 10.55
C ASN A 118 0.13 16.94 10.60
N ALA A 119 0.73 16.89 11.79
CA ALA A 119 2.16 16.69 11.96
C ALA A 119 2.59 15.34 11.36
N GLY A 120 1.87 14.26 11.68
CA GLY A 120 2.11 12.93 11.14
C GLY A 120 2.02 12.88 9.61
N LEU A 121 1.01 13.53 9.00
CA LEU A 121 0.92 13.66 7.54
C LEU A 121 2.10 14.43 6.95
N GLY A 122 2.55 15.51 7.62
CA GLY A 122 3.70 16.29 7.22
C GLY A 122 4.99 15.47 7.24
N GLU A 123 5.22 14.68 8.28
CA GLU A 123 6.39 13.80 8.40
C GLU A 123 6.33 12.62 7.43
N PHE A 124 5.13 12.07 7.17
CA PHE A 124 4.92 11.07 6.13
C PHE A 124 5.31 11.60 4.74
N GLY A 125 4.91 12.84 4.40
CA GLY A 125 5.28 13.49 3.14
C GLY A 125 6.78 13.68 2.96
N LYS A 126 7.52 13.91 4.06
CA LYS A 126 8.98 14.00 4.10
C LYS A 126 9.67 12.62 4.14
N LYS A 127 8.91 11.53 4.16
CA LYS A 127 9.35 10.13 4.34
C LYS A 127 9.99 9.85 5.72
N ASN A 128 9.75 10.68 6.71
CA ASN A 128 10.17 10.49 8.10
C ASN A 128 9.15 9.58 8.81
N TYR A 129 9.07 8.32 8.38
CA TYR A 129 7.99 7.41 8.78
C TYR A 129 7.95 7.12 10.28
N ASP A 130 9.09 7.12 10.97
CA ASP A 130 9.15 6.90 12.43
C ASP A 130 8.50 8.05 13.20
N MET A 131 8.75 9.29 12.77
CA MET A 131 8.12 10.48 13.36
C MET A 131 6.62 10.50 13.05
N ALA A 132 6.24 10.19 11.82
CA ALA A 132 4.84 10.09 11.45
C ALA A 132 4.07 9.05 12.29
N LEU A 133 4.66 7.86 12.51
CA LEU A 133 4.09 6.84 13.39
C LEU A 133 3.95 7.31 14.83
N SER A 134 4.92 8.06 15.35
CA SER A 134 4.86 8.65 16.69
C SER A 134 3.72 9.66 16.81
N ASP A 135 3.54 10.51 15.81
CA ASP A 135 2.46 11.51 15.79
C ASP A 135 1.08 10.82 15.70
N PHE A 136 0.91 9.82 14.83
CA PHE A 136 -0.32 9.06 14.77
C PHE A 136 -0.58 8.25 16.05
N ALA A 137 0.46 7.74 16.72
CA ALA A 137 0.33 7.11 18.03
C ALA A 137 -0.22 8.06 19.10
N ASN A 138 0.16 9.35 19.06
CA ASN A 138 -0.40 10.36 19.93
C ASN A 138 -1.89 10.63 19.64
N VAL A 139 -2.30 10.60 18.36
CA VAL A 139 -3.74 10.62 18.00
C VAL A 139 -4.45 9.44 18.64
N LEU A 140 -3.92 8.24 18.49
CA LEU A 140 -4.50 7.00 19.01
C LEU A 140 -4.45 6.89 20.55
N ALA A 141 -3.56 7.61 21.20
CA ALA A 141 -3.53 7.73 22.66
C ALA A 141 -4.69 8.60 23.19
N ILE A 142 -5.15 9.55 22.36
CA ILE A 142 -6.32 10.39 22.69
C ILE A 142 -7.62 9.67 22.29
N ASP A 143 -7.68 9.14 21.07
CA ASP A 143 -8.81 8.37 20.55
C ASP A 143 -8.33 7.03 19.93
N PRO A 144 -8.37 5.94 20.71
CA PRO A 144 -7.95 4.61 20.22
C PRO A 144 -8.83 4.05 19.09
N THR A 145 -9.97 4.70 18.80
CA THR A 145 -10.95 4.25 17.81
C THR A 145 -10.93 5.07 16.52
N ASP A 146 -10.04 6.06 16.40
CA ASP A 146 -9.90 6.88 15.20
C ASP A 146 -9.38 6.01 14.02
N THR A 147 -10.33 5.57 13.18
CA THR A 147 -10.05 4.70 12.04
C THR A 147 -9.15 5.37 11.00
N VAL A 148 -9.17 6.70 10.90
CA VAL A 148 -8.32 7.44 9.96
C VAL A 148 -6.86 7.41 10.43
N ALA A 149 -6.64 7.61 11.72
CA ALA A 149 -5.31 7.50 12.33
C ALA A 149 -4.79 6.06 12.27
N ILE A 150 -5.64 5.05 12.52
CA ILE A 150 -5.27 3.62 12.40
C ILE A 150 -4.86 3.31 10.96
N LEU A 151 -5.63 3.76 9.95
CA LEU A 151 -5.31 3.53 8.53
C LEU A 151 -4.00 4.20 8.13
N ASN A 152 -3.79 5.46 8.52
CA ASN A 152 -2.54 6.16 8.23
C ASN A 152 -1.34 5.53 8.94
N SER A 153 -1.52 5.03 10.17
CA SER A 153 -0.49 4.25 10.87
C SER A 153 -0.14 2.97 10.10
N ALA A 154 -1.14 2.23 9.61
CA ALA A 154 -0.95 1.01 8.82
C ALA A 154 -0.17 1.29 7.53
N ILE A 155 -0.59 2.32 6.77
CA ILE A 155 0.08 2.74 5.54
C ILE A 155 1.52 3.17 5.82
N THR A 156 1.72 3.98 6.87
CA THR A 156 3.04 4.49 7.25
C THR A 156 3.97 3.35 7.65
N ALA A 157 3.50 2.41 8.46
CA ALA A 157 4.24 1.21 8.86
C ALA A 157 4.62 0.34 7.66
N THR A 158 3.70 0.20 6.69
CA THR A 158 3.98 -0.52 5.44
C THR A 158 5.12 0.16 4.66
N ARG A 159 5.07 1.49 4.52
CA ARG A 159 6.12 2.27 3.83
C ARG A 159 7.46 2.26 4.56
N ALA A 160 7.43 2.16 5.89
CA ALA A 160 8.61 2.02 6.74
C ALA A 160 9.21 0.61 6.75
N GLY A 161 8.57 -0.37 6.13
CA GLY A 161 8.97 -1.78 6.21
C GLY A 161 8.71 -2.42 7.60
N LYS A 162 7.92 -1.76 8.47
CA LYS A 162 7.56 -2.26 9.79
C LYS A 162 6.36 -3.20 9.71
N ILE A 163 6.59 -4.36 9.12
CA ILE A 163 5.54 -5.26 8.66
C ILE A 163 4.60 -5.71 9.79
N GLN A 164 5.14 -6.04 10.98
CA GLN A 164 4.30 -6.47 12.11
C GLN A 164 3.35 -5.35 12.55
N ILE A 165 3.86 -4.12 12.67
CA ILE A 165 3.05 -2.95 13.05
C ILE A 165 1.95 -2.69 12.01
N ALA A 166 2.29 -2.79 10.71
CA ALA A 166 1.31 -2.64 9.63
C ALA A 166 0.20 -3.70 9.72
N THR A 167 0.59 -4.96 9.91
CA THR A 167 -0.32 -6.10 10.07
C THR A 167 -1.28 -5.90 11.24
N ASP A 168 -0.78 -5.45 12.39
CA ASP A 168 -1.58 -5.23 13.59
C ASP A 168 -2.64 -4.13 13.36
N PHE A 169 -2.26 -3.03 12.71
CA PHE A 169 -3.18 -1.94 12.39
C PHE A 169 -4.24 -2.34 11.33
N TYR A 170 -3.84 -3.08 10.27
CA TYR A 170 -4.82 -3.57 9.29
C TYR A 170 -5.80 -4.56 9.93
N ASN A 171 -5.33 -5.48 10.77
CA ASN A 171 -6.20 -6.39 11.52
C ASN A 171 -7.16 -5.63 12.45
N LYS A 172 -6.69 -4.57 13.10
CA LYS A 172 -7.54 -3.71 13.94
C LYS A 172 -8.65 -3.07 13.11
N LEU A 173 -8.37 -2.56 11.90
CA LEU A 173 -9.39 -2.03 11.00
C LEU A 173 -10.44 -3.09 10.61
N ILE A 174 -9.99 -4.32 10.32
CA ILE A 174 -10.90 -5.43 10.00
C ILE A 174 -11.81 -5.75 11.19
N GLN A 175 -11.25 -5.84 12.39
CA GLN A 175 -12.02 -6.07 13.62
C GLN A 175 -13.04 -4.96 13.92
N MET A 176 -12.73 -3.72 13.54
CA MET A 176 -13.62 -2.57 13.66
C MET A 176 -14.66 -2.48 12.51
N ASN A 177 -14.69 -3.46 11.59
CA ASN A 177 -15.54 -3.46 10.39
C ASN A 177 -15.35 -2.18 9.55
N TYR A 178 -14.11 -1.72 9.40
CA TYR A 178 -13.81 -0.56 8.57
C TYR A 178 -14.21 -0.82 7.12
N ASN A 179 -15.06 0.04 6.55
CA ASN A 179 -15.72 -0.21 5.27
C ASN A 179 -14.83 0.15 4.06
N ASP A 180 -13.75 -0.60 3.85
CA ASP A 180 -12.90 -0.49 2.65
C ASP A 180 -12.27 -1.86 2.31
N SER A 181 -12.63 -2.41 1.15
CA SER A 181 -12.08 -3.68 0.64
C SER A 181 -10.57 -3.66 0.44
N LYS A 182 -9.97 -2.48 0.24
CA LYS A 182 -8.52 -2.32 0.04
C LYS A 182 -7.71 -2.73 1.28
N VAL A 183 -8.30 -2.63 2.48
CA VAL A 183 -7.66 -3.08 3.73
C VAL A 183 -7.33 -4.57 3.63
N TYR A 184 -8.29 -5.38 3.20
CA TYR A 184 -8.09 -6.82 3.00
C TYR A 184 -7.05 -7.11 1.91
N GLY A 185 -7.14 -6.41 0.78
CA GLY A 185 -6.19 -6.58 -0.32
C GLY A 185 -4.76 -6.22 0.06
N THR A 186 -4.58 -5.13 0.81
CA THR A 186 -3.24 -4.71 1.26
C THR A 186 -2.67 -5.70 2.27
N LEU A 187 -3.47 -6.16 3.23
CA LEU A 187 -3.03 -7.15 4.21
C LEU A 187 -2.68 -8.50 3.56
N ALA A 188 -3.48 -8.93 2.57
CA ALA A 188 -3.18 -10.11 1.77
C ALA A 188 -1.82 -9.96 1.05
N ASN A 189 -1.56 -8.81 0.41
CA ASN A 189 -0.28 -8.55 -0.24
C ASN A 189 0.91 -8.57 0.73
N ILE A 190 0.73 -8.16 1.97
CA ILE A 190 1.74 -8.31 3.01
C ILE A 190 2.03 -9.80 3.28
N TYR A 191 1.00 -10.62 3.44
CA TYR A 191 1.19 -12.04 3.72
C TYR A 191 1.83 -12.82 2.56
N ILE A 192 1.49 -12.49 1.30
CA ILE A 192 2.13 -13.16 0.16
C ILE A 192 3.62 -12.80 0.05
N GLN A 193 4.01 -11.56 0.36
CA GLN A 193 5.42 -11.17 0.43
C GLN A 193 6.17 -11.92 1.54
N GLN A 194 5.50 -12.25 2.64
CA GLN A 194 6.02 -13.09 3.72
C GLN A 194 6.02 -14.60 3.38
N LYS A 195 5.52 -14.97 2.19
CA LYS A 195 5.29 -16.36 1.77
C LYS A 195 4.28 -17.13 2.65
N ASP A 196 3.45 -16.41 3.42
CA ASP A 196 2.37 -16.98 4.22
C ASP A 196 1.09 -17.09 3.36
N THR A 197 1.07 -18.11 2.52
CA THR A 197 -0.06 -18.34 1.61
C THR A 197 -1.35 -18.73 2.33
N ALA A 198 -1.26 -19.28 3.55
CA ALA A 198 -2.43 -19.62 4.34
C ALA A 198 -3.15 -18.37 4.83
N LYS A 199 -2.44 -17.44 5.46
CA LYS A 199 -3.01 -16.15 5.90
C LYS A 199 -3.42 -15.27 4.73
N TYR A 200 -2.67 -15.31 3.61
CA TYR A 200 -3.07 -14.64 2.38
C TYR A 200 -4.49 -15.05 1.98
N PHE A 201 -4.76 -16.35 1.90
CA PHE A 201 -6.08 -16.85 1.50
C PHE A 201 -7.17 -16.55 2.54
N GLU A 202 -6.88 -16.74 3.82
CA GLU A 202 -7.81 -16.45 4.92
C GLU A 202 -8.33 -15.01 4.87
N VAL A 203 -7.43 -14.04 4.70
CA VAL A 203 -7.80 -12.62 4.62
C VAL A 203 -8.63 -12.32 3.37
N ILE A 204 -8.27 -12.91 2.23
CA ILE A 204 -9.05 -12.74 1.00
C ILE A 204 -10.45 -13.35 1.18
N GLU A 205 -10.56 -14.55 1.75
CA GLU A 205 -11.84 -15.19 2.00
C GLU A 205 -12.74 -14.34 2.92
N GLN A 206 -12.18 -13.79 3.99
CA GLN A 206 -12.88 -12.82 4.84
C GLN A 206 -13.34 -11.60 4.05
N GLY A 207 -12.44 -11.00 3.28
CA GLY A 207 -12.76 -9.84 2.45
C GLY A 207 -13.85 -10.14 1.42
N ARG A 208 -13.82 -11.31 0.79
CA ARG A 208 -14.85 -11.74 -0.18
C ARG A 208 -16.21 -11.99 0.46
N LYS A 209 -16.28 -12.40 1.72
CA LYS A 209 -17.55 -12.50 2.48
C LYS A 209 -18.17 -11.12 2.71
N HIS A 210 -17.36 -10.10 3.02
CA HIS A 210 -17.84 -8.74 3.24
C HIS A 210 -18.07 -7.95 1.94
N TYR A 211 -17.25 -8.20 0.91
CA TYR A 211 -17.27 -7.50 -0.38
C TYR A 211 -17.33 -8.51 -1.55
N PRO A 212 -18.46 -9.22 -1.72
CA PRO A 212 -18.57 -10.29 -2.73
C PRO A 212 -18.39 -9.78 -4.16
N ASP A 213 -18.67 -8.52 -4.44
CA ASP A 213 -18.58 -7.91 -5.77
C ASP A 213 -17.24 -7.16 -6.00
N SER A 214 -16.30 -7.21 -5.03
CA SER A 214 -14.98 -6.59 -5.21
C SER A 214 -14.13 -7.38 -6.22
N LEU A 215 -13.90 -6.79 -7.39
CA LEU A 215 -13.05 -7.38 -8.43
C LEU A 215 -11.58 -7.47 -8.00
N ASP A 216 -11.10 -6.54 -7.18
CA ASP A 216 -9.72 -6.58 -6.69
C ASP A 216 -9.48 -7.77 -5.78
N LEU A 217 -10.40 -8.07 -4.86
CA LEU A 217 -10.32 -9.25 -4.01
C LEU A 217 -10.49 -10.55 -4.81
N LEU A 218 -11.35 -10.55 -5.83
CA LEU A 218 -11.49 -11.69 -6.74
C LEU A 218 -10.18 -11.99 -7.48
N LYS A 219 -9.48 -10.96 -8.00
CA LYS A 219 -8.18 -11.12 -8.64
C LYS A 219 -7.14 -11.72 -7.69
N LEU A 220 -7.13 -11.29 -6.44
CA LEU A 220 -6.24 -11.87 -5.42
C LEU A 220 -6.61 -13.33 -5.12
N GLU A 221 -7.88 -13.68 -5.05
CA GLU A 221 -8.35 -15.07 -4.89
C GLU A 221 -7.90 -15.95 -6.07
N ILE A 222 -8.07 -15.46 -7.29
CA ILE A 222 -7.61 -16.14 -8.51
C ILE A 222 -6.09 -16.35 -8.46
N ASN A 223 -5.34 -15.32 -8.11
CA ASN A 223 -3.89 -15.40 -7.98
C ASN A 223 -3.44 -16.46 -6.94
N TYR A 224 -4.15 -16.57 -5.82
CA TYR A 224 -3.92 -17.65 -4.86
C TYR A 224 -4.04 -19.04 -5.49
N PHE A 225 -5.12 -19.26 -6.24
CA PHE A 225 -5.34 -20.56 -6.88
C PHE A 225 -4.26 -20.87 -7.93
N LEU A 226 -3.80 -19.87 -8.67
CA LEU A 226 -2.70 -20.03 -9.62
C LEU A 226 -1.38 -20.39 -8.94
N ILE A 227 -0.99 -19.66 -7.87
CA ILE A 227 0.22 -19.92 -7.10
C ILE A 227 0.20 -21.33 -6.49
N THR A 228 -0.97 -21.78 -6.03
CA THR A 228 -1.14 -23.10 -5.42
C THR A 228 -1.44 -24.21 -6.43
N LYS A 229 -1.34 -23.92 -7.75
CA LYS A 229 -1.61 -24.85 -8.85
C LYS A 229 -3.03 -25.43 -8.84
N LYS A 230 -4.01 -24.67 -8.38
CA LYS A 230 -5.43 -25.04 -8.33
C LYS A 230 -6.19 -24.36 -9.47
N SER A 231 -5.75 -24.56 -10.71
CA SER A 231 -6.27 -23.87 -11.90
C SER A 231 -7.77 -24.06 -12.09
N ASP A 232 -8.31 -25.25 -11.79
CA ASP A 232 -9.75 -25.52 -11.90
C ASP A 232 -10.57 -24.61 -10.99
N GLN A 233 -10.11 -24.39 -9.73
CA GLN A 233 -10.79 -23.48 -8.80
C GLN A 233 -10.72 -22.03 -9.27
N ALA A 234 -9.62 -21.62 -9.89
CA ALA A 234 -9.50 -20.29 -10.50
C ALA A 234 -10.49 -20.12 -11.66
N ILE A 235 -10.60 -21.11 -12.54
CA ILE A 235 -11.55 -21.12 -13.66
C ILE A 235 -12.99 -21.03 -13.16
N ASP A 236 -13.37 -21.82 -12.15
CA ASP A 236 -14.71 -21.78 -11.57
C ASP A 236 -15.05 -20.40 -11.00
N ARG A 237 -14.11 -19.76 -10.30
CA ARG A 237 -14.29 -18.41 -9.76
C ARG A 237 -14.45 -17.35 -10.85
N ILE A 238 -13.64 -17.43 -11.91
CA ILE A 238 -13.76 -16.51 -13.06
C ILE A 238 -15.09 -16.71 -13.77
N ASN A 239 -15.47 -17.95 -14.05
CA ASN A 239 -16.75 -18.25 -14.71
C ASN A 239 -17.94 -17.74 -13.91
N ALA A 240 -17.95 -17.94 -12.57
CA ALA A 240 -18.99 -17.38 -11.70
C ALA A 240 -19.04 -15.84 -11.73
N ALA A 241 -17.88 -15.18 -11.82
CA ALA A 241 -17.82 -13.74 -11.96
C ALA A 241 -18.28 -13.25 -13.34
N LEU A 242 -17.93 -13.97 -14.42
CA LEU A 242 -18.37 -13.66 -15.78
C LEU A 242 -19.89 -13.82 -15.96
N GLN A 243 -20.56 -14.69 -15.19
CA GLN A 243 -22.03 -14.74 -15.17
C GLN A 243 -22.64 -13.42 -14.66
N LYS A 244 -22.00 -12.74 -13.72
CA LYS A 244 -22.45 -11.44 -13.19
C LYS A 244 -21.98 -10.27 -14.06
N SER A 245 -20.78 -10.36 -14.63
CA SER A 245 -20.11 -9.31 -15.39
C SER A 245 -19.56 -9.83 -16.72
N PRO A 246 -20.44 -10.19 -17.69
CA PRO A 246 -20.02 -10.85 -18.94
C PRO A 246 -19.18 -9.96 -19.87
N LYS A 247 -19.16 -8.63 -19.62
CA LYS A 247 -18.38 -7.64 -20.38
C LYS A 247 -17.14 -7.15 -19.62
N ASP A 248 -16.63 -7.93 -18.67
CA ASP A 248 -15.37 -7.60 -17.99
C ASP A 248 -14.19 -8.20 -18.77
N GLN A 249 -13.48 -7.35 -19.51
CA GLN A 249 -12.32 -7.74 -20.32
C GLN A 249 -11.17 -8.32 -19.48
N ILE A 250 -11.06 -7.93 -18.20
CA ILE A 250 -10.00 -8.42 -17.33
C ILE A 250 -10.23 -9.86 -16.92
N LEU A 251 -11.50 -10.23 -16.65
CA LEU A 251 -11.86 -11.62 -16.33
C LEU A 251 -11.67 -12.54 -17.54
N TRP A 252 -12.04 -12.09 -18.74
CA TRP A 252 -11.80 -12.83 -19.96
C TRP A 252 -10.31 -13.00 -20.25
N PHE A 253 -9.53 -11.95 -20.07
CA PHE A 253 -8.07 -12.01 -20.21
C PHE A 253 -7.44 -12.99 -19.21
N ALA A 254 -7.82 -12.92 -17.92
CA ALA A 254 -7.36 -13.85 -16.90
C ALA A 254 -7.72 -15.31 -17.23
N LEU A 255 -8.91 -15.56 -17.76
CA LEU A 255 -9.33 -16.88 -18.21
C LEU A 255 -8.45 -17.37 -19.36
N GLY A 256 -8.12 -16.49 -20.30
CA GLY A 256 -7.17 -16.76 -21.39
C GLY A 256 -5.82 -17.20 -20.88
N ASN A 257 -5.23 -16.45 -19.95
CA ASN A 257 -3.92 -16.77 -19.36
C ASN A 257 -3.90 -18.14 -18.66
N ILE A 258 -4.97 -18.50 -17.95
CA ILE A 258 -5.04 -19.81 -17.30
C ILE A 258 -5.08 -20.95 -18.32
N TYR A 259 -5.94 -20.83 -19.34
CA TYR A 259 -6.03 -21.86 -20.37
C TYR A 259 -4.77 -21.95 -21.25
N ASP A 260 -4.12 -20.82 -21.54
CA ASP A 260 -2.84 -20.82 -22.25
C ASP A 260 -1.74 -21.58 -21.45
N LYS A 261 -1.65 -21.29 -20.14
CA LYS A 261 -0.74 -22.03 -19.25
C LYS A 261 -1.05 -23.52 -19.25
N LEU A 262 -2.32 -23.92 -19.14
CA LEU A 262 -2.74 -25.32 -19.18
C LEU A 262 -2.44 -25.97 -20.54
N ALA A 263 -2.61 -25.25 -21.65
CA ALA A 263 -2.28 -25.71 -22.98
C ALA A 263 -0.76 -25.96 -23.12
N SER A 264 0.05 -25.03 -22.62
CA SER A 264 1.52 -25.18 -22.62
C SER A 264 1.98 -26.39 -21.80
N ASP A 265 1.47 -26.53 -20.57
CA ASP A 265 1.81 -27.65 -19.67
C ASP A 265 1.40 -29.01 -20.29
N ASN A 266 0.24 -29.06 -20.99
CA ASN A 266 -0.24 -30.25 -21.68
C ASN A 266 0.60 -30.58 -22.93
N TYR A 267 1.06 -29.55 -23.66
CA TYR A 267 1.96 -29.74 -24.80
C TYR A 267 3.30 -30.36 -24.37
N GLU A 268 3.89 -29.85 -23.29
CA GLU A 268 5.13 -30.39 -22.72
C GLU A 268 4.97 -31.83 -22.22
N SER A 269 3.79 -32.15 -21.67
CA SER A 269 3.46 -33.50 -21.17
C SER A 269 2.97 -34.46 -22.25
N GLY A 270 2.91 -34.06 -23.52
CA GLY A 270 2.44 -34.88 -24.63
C GLY A 270 0.94 -35.19 -24.66
N LYS A 271 0.14 -34.43 -23.89
CA LYS A 271 -1.31 -34.57 -23.81
C LYS A 271 -2.02 -33.78 -24.92
N THR A 272 -1.93 -34.24 -26.15
CA THR A 272 -2.31 -33.47 -27.35
C THR A 272 -3.78 -33.02 -27.34
N THR A 273 -4.72 -33.88 -26.97
CA THR A 273 -6.16 -33.52 -26.94
C THR A 273 -6.44 -32.41 -25.94
N GLN A 274 -5.95 -32.53 -24.70
CA GLN A 274 -6.12 -31.50 -23.67
C GLN A 274 -5.42 -30.20 -24.02
N GLN A 275 -4.25 -30.28 -24.71
CA GLN A 275 -3.56 -29.13 -25.21
C GLN A 275 -4.39 -28.35 -26.22
N GLU A 276 -4.97 -29.05 -27.24
CA GLU A 276 -5.79 -28.40 -28.26
C GLU A 276 -7.08 -27.80 -27.69
N GLU A 277 -7.76 -28.49 -26.77
CA GLU A 277 -8.92 -27.97 -26.06
C GLU A 277 -8.60 -26.70 -25.27
N ASN A 278 -7.53 -26.70 -24.47
CA ASN A 278 -7.16 -25.57 -23.67
C ASN A 278 -6.65 -24.40 -24.52
N PHE A 279 -5.92 -24.69 -25.62
CA PHE A 279 -5.50 -23.66 -26.57
C PHE A 279 -6.73 -22.96 -27.18
N THR A 280 -7.73 -23.71 -27.62
CA THR A 280 -8.96 -23.13 -28.16
C THR A 280 -9.73 -22.30 -27.13
N LYS A 281 -9.79 -22.75 -25.87
CA LYS A 281 -10.40 -21.99 -24.77
C LYS A 281 -9.64 -20.69 -24.50
N ALA A 282 -8.32 -20.72 -24.50
CA ALA A 282 -7.47 -19.55 -24.32
C ALA A 282 -7.70 -18.53 -25.45
N GLU A 283 -7.65 -19.00 -26.69
CA GLU A 283 -7.89 -18.18 -27.88
C GLU A 283 -9.23 -17.45 -27.81
N ASN A 284 -10.32 -18.19 -27.50
CA ASN A 284 -11.65 -17.62 -27.38
C ASN A 284 -11.73 -16.59 -26.26
N ALA A 285 -11.08 -16.83 -25.12
CA ALA A 285 -11.10 -15.93 -23.99
C ALA A 285 -10.34 -14.62 -24.31
N TYR A 286 -9.16 -14.71 -24.92
CA TYR A 286 -8.42 -13.50 -25.37
C TYR A 286 -9.19 -12.72 -26.43
N LYS A 287 -9.80 -13.41 -27.41
CA LYS A 287 -10.63 -12.74 -28.42
C LYS A 287 -11.83 -12.04 -27.80
N LYS A 288 -12.46 -12.60 -26.76
CA LYS A 288 -13.53 -11.92 -26.01
C LYS A 288 -13.01 -10.68 -25.29
N ALA A 289 -11.85 -10.74 -24.67
CA ALA A 289 -11.23 -9.57 -24.05
C ALA A 289 -10.98 -8.44 -25.06
N ILE A 290 -10.47 -8.77 -26.26
CA ILE A 290 -10.24 -7.85 -27.37
C ILE A 290 -11.57 -7.28 -27.92
N GLU A 291 -12.60 -8.13 -28.07
CA GLU A 291 -13.93 -7.70 -28.53
C GLU A 291 -14.53 -6.63 -27.59
N ILE A 292 -14.33 -6.81 -26.27
CA ILE A 292 -14.84 -5.89 -25.25
C ILE A 292 -14.00 -4.61 -25.20
N LYS A 293 -12.67 -4.73 -25.31
CA LYS A 293 -11.73 -3.61 -25.28
C LYS A 293 -10.77 -3.70 -26.46
N ALA A 294 -11.07 -2.98 -27.55
CA ALA A 294 -10.35 -3.03 -28.80
C ALA A 294 -8.91 -2.47 -28.76
N ASP A 295 -8.54 -1.77 -27.71
CA ASP A 295 -7.20 -1.23 -27.46
C ASP A 295 -6.48 -1.97 -26.30
N TYR A 296 -6.85 -3.25 -26.04
CA TYR A 296 -6.29 -4.02 -24.94
C TYR A 296 -4.95 -4.65 -25.33
N PHE A 297 -3.87 -3.91 -25.15
CA PHE A 297 -2.50 -4.34 -25.50
C PHE A 297 -2.18 -5.75 -25.01
N ASP A 298 -2.35 -6.00 -23.70
CA ASP A 298 -1.97 -7.29 -23.09
C ASP A 298 -2.66 -8.47 -23.76
N ALA A 299 -3.95 -8.33 -24.11
CA ALA A 299 -4.70 -9.41 -24.76
C ALA A 299 -4.23 -9.68 -26.20
N TYR A 300 -3.86 -8.63 -26.95
CA TYR A 300 -3.23 -8.80 -28.26
C TYR A 300 -1.87 -9.43 -28.17
N PHE A 301 -1.04 -8.94 -27.25
CA PHE A 301 0.31 -9.46 -27.05
C PHE A 301 0.28 -10.94 -26.63
N ASP A 302 -0.49 -11.31 -25.61
CA ASP A 302 -0.53 -12.68 -25.10
C ASP A 302 -1.17 -13.65 -26.08
N LEU A 303 -2.21 -13.25 -26.84
CA LEU A 303 -2.76 -14.07 -27.90
C LEU A 303 -1.75 -14.32 -29.01
N GLY A 304 -1.01 -13.30 -29.43
CA GLY A 304 0.07 -13.41 -30.41
C GLY A 304 1.22 -14.26 -29.89
N ALA A 305 1.62 -14.05 -28.63
CA ALA A 305 2.68 -14.81 -27.97
C ALA A 305 2.30 -16.29 -27.80
N MET A 306 1.03 -16.59 -27.47
CA MET A 306 0.52 -17.97 -27.37
C MET A 306 0.72 -18.75 -28.69
N TYR A 307 0.34 -18.18 -29.82
CA TYR A 307 0.56 -18.76 -31.13
C TYR A 307 2.05 -18.89 -31.48
N PHE A 308 2.81 -17.84 -31.18
CA PHE A 308 4.26 -17.81 -31.42
C PHE A 308 4.99 -18.89 -30.59
N ASN A 309 4.67 -19.01 -29.32
CA ASN A 309 5.28 -19.99 -28.42
C ASN A 309 4.96 -21.43 -28.83
N LEU A 310 3.73 -21.68 -29.28
CA LEU A 310 3.35 -22.98 -29.84
C LEU A 310 4.17 -23.29 -31.11
N ALA A 311 4.33 -22.33 -32.01
CA ALA A 311 5.16 -22.49 -33.20
C ALA A 311 6.63 -22.77 -32.82
N ALA A 312 7.20 -22.02 -31.86
CA ALA A 312 8.56 -22.23 -31.37
C ALA A 312 8.76 -23.63 -30.79
N ALA A 313 7.79 -24.13 -30.03
CA ALA A 313 7.83 -25.50 -29.52
C ALA A 313 7.72 -26.56 -30.64
N MET A 314 6.90 -26.29 -31.67
CA MET A 314 6.83 -27.16 -32.88
C MET A 314 8.16 -27.14 -33.68
N ILE A 315 8.80 -25.98 -33.84
CA ILE A 315 10.12 -25.84 -34.49
C ILE A 315 11.14 -26.66 -33.73
N LYS A 316 11.17 -26.58 -32.40
CA LYS A 316 12.10 -27.39 -31.59
C LYS A 316 11.92 -28.88 -31.87
N LYS A 317 10.68 -29.40 -31.91
CA LYS A 317 10.39 -30.81 -32.23
C LYS A 317 10.73 -31.14 -33.68
N ALA A 318 10.52 -30.23 -34.63
CA ALA A 318 10.87 -30.45 -36.03
C ALA A 318 12.38 -30.57 -36.26
N ASN A 319 13.20 -29.90 -35.45
CA ASN A 319 14.67 -30.02 -35.51
C ASN A 319 15.18 -31.39 -35.06
N ASP A 320 14.38 -32.18 -34.35
CA ASP A 320 14.69 -33.55 -33.94
C ASP A 320 14.34 -34.59 -35.05
N ILE A 321 13.70 -34.17 -36.14
CA ILE A 321 13.35 -35.04 -37.27
C ILE A 321 14.66 -35.38 -38.02
N ASP A 322 14.80 -36.69 -38.36
CA ASP A 322 15.95 -37.15 -39.16
C ASP A 322 16.10 -36.32 -40.45
N PRO A 323 17.27 -35.69 -40.70
CA PRO A 323 17.48 -34.83 -41.86
C PRO A 323 17.17 -35.51 -43.21
N SER A 324 17.21 -36.87 -43.29
CA SER A 324 16.85 -37.62 -44.48
C SER A 324 15.33 -37.65 -44.71
N ASN A 325 14.52 -37.40 -43.68
CA ASN A 325 13.05 -37.44 -43.78
C ASN A 325 12.50 -36.05 -44.13
N ILE A 326 12.84 -35.59 -45.33
CA ILE A 326 12.43 -34.27 -45.88
C ILE A 326 10.88 -34.10 -45.84
N LYS A 327 10.15 -35.18 -46.11
CA LYS A 327 8.67 -35.12 -46.12
C LYS A 327 8.14 -34.76 -44.73
N ALA A 328 8.56 -35.49 -43.69
CA ALA A 328 8.10 -35.21 -42.32
C ALA A 328 8.49 -33.81 -41.84
N TYR A 329 9.72 -33.34 -42.19
CA TYR A 329 10.14 -31.99 -41.88
C TYR A 329 9.27 -30.93 -42.56
N ASN A 330 8.96 -31.09 -43.87
CA ASN A 330 8.11 -30.16 -44.60
C ASN A 330 6.70 -30.11 -44.06
N GLU A 331 6.12 -31.25 -43.63
CA GLU A 331 4.80 -31.32 -42.97
C GLU A 331 4.83 -30.58 -41.61
N ALA A 332 5.88 -30.79 -40.83
CA ALA A 332 6.07 -30.06 -39.56
C ALA A 332 6.26 -28.58 -39.80
N LYS A 333 7.05 -28.20 -40.81
CA LYS A 333 7.29 -26.81 -41.22
C LYS A 333 5.97 -26.10 -41.58
N ALA A 334 5.15 -26.72 -42.39
CA ALA A 334 3.85 -26.12 -42.78
C ALA A 334 2.98 -25.82 -41.56
N LYS A 335 3.00 -26.71 -40.54
CA LYS A 335 2.22 -26.52 -39.29
C LYS A 335 2.74 -25.38 -38.45
N PHE A 336 4.05 -25.25 -38.22
CA PHE A 336 4.58 -24.15 -37.44
C PHE A 336 4.54 -22.80 -38.17
N ASP A 337 4.73 -22.79 -39.50
CA ASP A 337 4.56 -21.59 -40.34
C ASP A 337 3.13 -21.06 -40.27
N ASP A 338 2.12 -21.96 -40.26
CA ASP A 338 0.72 -21.60 -40.05
C ASP A 338 0.50 -20.90 -38.69
N LYS A 339 1.08 -21.44 -37.62
CA LYS A 339 0.98 -20.81 -36.29
C LYS A 339 1.68 -19.45 -36.22
N LEU A 340 2.83 -19.30 -36.86
CA LEU A 340 3.50 -18.01 -36.96
C LEU A 340 2.67 -16.98 -37.73
N LYS A 341 2.03 -17.39 -38.83
CA LYS A 341 1.09 -16.53 -39.58
C LYS A 341 -0.12 -16.12 -38.75
N GLN A 342 -0.63 -17.00 -37.89
CA GLN A 342 -1.73 -16.68 -36.97
C GLN A 342 -1.28 -15.73 -35.86
N ALA A 343 -0.05 -15.80 -35.38
CA ALA A 343 0.53 -14.88 -34.39
C ALA A 343 0.71 -13.45 -34.92
N GLN A 344 1.08 -13.34 -36.21
CA GLN A 344 1.51 -12.08 -36.84
C GLN A 344 0.53 -10.92 -36.61
N PRO A 345 -0.78 -11.02 -36.98
CA PRO A 345 -1.68 -9.87 -36.88
C PRO A 345 -1.89 -9.38 -35.44
N TYR A 346 -1.84 -10.28 -34.47
CA TYR A 346 -2.00 -9.92 -33.06
C TYR A 346 -0.76 -9.21 -32.52
N LEU A 347 0.44 -9.69 -32.83
CA LEU A 347 1.69 -9.02 -32.43
C LEU A 347 1.89 -7.68 -33.16
N GLU A 348 1.51 -7.60 -34.45
CA GLU A 348 1.54 -6.33 -35.18
C GLU A 348 0.57 -5.31 -34.52
N LYS A 349 -0.63 -5.76 -34.12
CA LYS A 349 -1.59 -4.90 -33.41
C LYS A 349 -1.09 -4.49 -32.02
N ALA A 350 -0.47 -5.40 -31.28
CA ALA A 350 0.19 -5.06 -30.02
C ALA A 350 1.25 -3.97 -30.22
N LEU A 351 2.07 -4.09 -31.29
CA LEU A 351 3.08 -3.10 -31.61
C LEU A 351 2.51 -1.72 -32.02
N GLU A 352 1.33 -1.69 -32.67
CA GLU A 352 0.62 -0.44 -32.93
C GLU A 352 0.17 0.25 -31.64
N LEU A 353 -0.33 -0.54 -30.66
CA LEU A 353 -0.80 -0.04 -29.37
C LEU A 353 0.35 0.42 -28.46
N GLN A 354 1.45 -0.33 -28.45
CA GLN A 354 2.64 0.03 -27.69
C GLN A 354 3.92 -0.07 -28.57
N PRO A 355 4.26 0.99 -29.31
CA PRO A 355 5.35 0.97 -30.30
C PRO A 355 6.76 0.73 -29.76
N LYS A 356 6.95 0.84 -28.43
CA LYS A 356 8.25 0.67 -27.78
C LYS A 356 8.32 -0.58 -26.87
N ASP A 357 7.30 -1.45 -26.96
CA ASP A 357 7.34 -2.69 -26.15
C ASP A 357 8.41 -3.65 -26.67
N GLU A 358 9.42 -3.91 -25.82
CA GLU A 358 10.57 -4.76 -26.17
C GLU A 358 10.17 -6.22 -26.43
N GLY A 359 9.18 -6.72 -25.68
CA GLY A 359 8.65 -8.08 -25.81
C GLY A 359 8.03 -8.29 -27.19
N THR A 360 7.19 -7.36 -27.62
CA THR A 360 6.54 -7.37 -28.93
C THR A 360 7.55 -7.24 -30.07
N LEU A 361 8.48 -6.28 -29.97
CA LEU A 361 9.54 -6.10 -30.98
C LEU A 361 10.42 -7.36 -31.11
N SER A 362 10.76 -7.99 -29.99
CA SER A 362 11.57 -9.22 -29.98
C SER A 362 10.82 -10.39 -30.62
N SER A 363 9.53 -10.54 -30.26
CA SER A 363 8.68 -11.60 -30.82
C SER A 363 8.48 -11.43 -32.33
N LEU A 364 8.18 -10.22 -32.81
CA LEU A 364 8.05 -9.92 -34.22
C LEU A 364 9.34 -10.08 -34.99
N LYS A 365 10.49 -9.66 -34.44
CA LYS A 365 11.80 -9.89 -35.06
C LYS A 365 12.03 -11.37 -35.35
N GLN A 366 11.78 -12.26 -34.39
CA GLN A 366 11.97 -13.70 -34.56
C GLN A 366 10.92 -14.29 -35.52
N LEU A 367 9.65 -13.90 -35.37
CA LEU A 367 8.56 -14.32 -36.25
C LEU A 367 8.87 -14.00 -37.73
N TYR A 368 9.25 -12.76 -38.03
CA TYR A 368 9.61 -12.35 -39.40
C TYR A 368 10.85 -13.08 -39.93
N ALA A 369 11.84 -13.31 -39.09
CA ALA A 369 13.00 -14.10 -39.51
C ALA A 369 12.60 -15.52 -39.91
N HIS A 370 11.76 -16.22 -39.14
CA HIS A 370 11.27 -17.55 -39.46
C HIS A 370 10.39 -17.60 -40.73
N LEU A 371 9.60 -16.58 -40.98
CA LEU A 371 8.77 -16.45 -42.17
C LEU A 371 9.54 -15.93 -43.40
N GLY A 372 10.87 -15.69 -43.32
CA GLY A 372 11.67 -15.16 -44.39
C GLY A 372 11.45 -13.69 -44.71
N MET A 373 10.81 -12.93 -43.85
CA MET A 373 10.53 -11.48 -44.00
C MET A 373 11.72 -10.66 -43.49
N THR A 374 12.87 -10.78 -44.16
CA THR A 374 14.17 -10.25 -43.70
C THR A 374 14.13 -8.75 -43.41
N ASP A 375 13.51 -7.94 -44.29
CA ASP A 375 13.45 -6.48 -44.12
C ASP A 375 12.69 -6.09 -42.84
N LYS A 376 11.52 -6.71 -42.59
CA LYS A 376 10.74 -6.49 -41.37
C LYS A 376 11.50 -6.93 -40.11
N SER A 377 12.20 -8.07 -40.17
CA SER A 377 13.03 -8.54 -39.06
C SER A 377 14.16 -7.54 -38.73
N ASN A 378 14.84 -7.01 -39.76
CA ASN A 378 15.90 -6.01 -39.59
C ASN A 378 15.37 -4.69 -39.03
N GLU A 379 14.15 -4.27 -39.43
CA GLU A 379 13.50 -3.10 -38.86
C GLU A 379 13.24 -3.28 -37.36
N MET A 380 12.67 -4.42 -36.92
CA MET A 380 12.44 -4.69 -35.50
C MET A 380 13.75 -4.71 -34.72
N LYS A 381 14.82 -5.30 -35.30
CA LYS A 381 16.14 -5.26 -34.70
C LYS A 381 16.65 -3.84 -34.49
N LYS A 382 16.54 -2.98 -35.52
CA LYS A 382 16.96 -1.56 -35.43
C LYS A 382 16.21 -0.84 -34.31
N ARG A 383 14.89 -1.04 -34.19
CA ARG A 383 14.05 -0.41 -33.15
C ARG A 383 14.44 -0.89 -31.74
N LEU A 384 14.78 -2.17 -31.57
CA LEU A 384 15.30 -2.70 -30.32
C LEU A 384 16.67 -2.11 -29.95
N ASP A 385 17.57 -1.97 -30.93
CA ASP A 385 18.90 -1.37 -30.74
C ASP A 385 18.81 0.13 -30.37
N GLU A 386 17.76 0.83 -30.82
CA GLU A 386 17.48 2.22 -30.47
C GLU A 386 16.90 2.39 -29.04
N LEU A 387 16.17 1.42 -28.54
CA LEU A 387 15.64 1.43 -27.17
C LEU A 387 16.71 1.14 -26.11
N ASN A 388 17.79 0.46 -26.49
CA ASN A 388 18.90 0.07 -25.60
C ASN A 388 20.07 1.07 -25.60
N LYS A 389 19.91 2.24 -26.27
CA LYS A 389 20.87 3.35 -26.28
C LYS A 389 20.44 4.43 -25.29
#